data_88848033736c40d95dd984ec839e6f52
#
_entry.id   88848033736c40d95dd984ec839e6f52
#
_cell.length_a   1.000
_cell.length_b   1.000
_cell.length_c   1.000
_cell.angle_alpha   90.00
_cell.angle_beta   90.00
_cell.angle_gamma   90.00
#
_symmetry.space_group_name_H-M   'P 1'
#
loop_
_entity.id
_entity.type
_entity.pdbx_description
1 polymer ?
#
loop_
_entity_poly.entity_id
_entity_poly.type
_entity_poly.pdbx_seq_one_letter_code
_entity_poly.pdbx_strand_id
1 'polypeptide(L)'
;MRLKLTSLLVLLFGFFTLNSYAQVNVGATPYTTLKAAFDAINVGTHTGAITITISGNTTETASAVLDSSGNGTGSNYTSVSIQPTGGATRTISGAIVGHLVVLNGADNVNIDGLNTGGNALEFRNSGTGASSTIRFIADATNNTVTNCTITGSTTSFGVVYFATGSVNGNDGNIISNNNITAEGVNYPTACIYSLGSSSVLDNSGNTVSGNNIYDFFSASAVSNGMNLTTGSSGWTISNNKFYQTASRTYTTANTHNAI
;
A
#
# COMPACT_ATOMS: atom_id res chain seq x y z
N MET A 1 -42.40 23.70 -60.24
CA MET A 1 -41.00 23.37 -60.01
C MET A 1 -40.81 23.38 -58.52
N ARG A 2 -40.74 22.18 -57.86
CA ARG A 2 -40.64 22.04 -56.43
C ARG A 2 -39.18 21.74 -56.10
N LEU A 3 -38.49 22.66 -55.42
CA LEU A 3 -37.14 22.46 -54.92
C LEU A 3 -37.19 21.53 -53.72
N LYS A 4 -36.51 20.39 -53.76
CA LYS A 4 -36.30 19.50 -52.62
C LYS A 4 -35.08 19.98 -51.86
N LEU A 5 -35.27 20.47 -50.65
CA LEU A 5 -34.20 20.81 -49.70
C LEU A 5 -33.73 19.52 -49.03
N THR A 6 -32.55 19.03 -49.42
CA THR A 6 -31.88 17.90 -48.78
C THR A 6 -31.09 18.45 -47.59
N SER A 7 -31.57 18.15 -46.38
CA SER A 7 -30.84 18.47 -45.15
C SER A 7 -29.61 17.58 -45.04
N LEU A 8 -28.42 18.19 -45.10
CA LEU A 8 -27.15 17.54 -44.83
C LEU A 8 -26.93 17.55 -43.31
N LEU A 9 -27.17 16.43 -42.63
CA LEU A 9 -26.88 16.23 -41.23
C LEU A 9 -25.36 15.93 -41.10
N VAL A 10 -24.58 16.94 -40.72
CA VAL A 10 -23.16 16.78 -40.40
C VAL A 10 -23.08 16.24 -38.97
N LEU A 11 -22.77 14.95 -38.83
CA LEU A 11 -22.52 14.30 -37.54
C LEU A 11 -21.13 14.72 -37.08
N LEU A 12 -21.05 15.72 -36.18
CA LEU A 12 -19.81 16.15 -35.54
C LEU A 12 -19.42 15.11 -34.50
N PHE A 13 -18.59 14.12 -34.86
CA PHE A 13 -17.91 13.25 -33.93
C PHE A 13 -16.87 14.09 -33.18
N GLY A 14 -17.24 14.61 -32.02
CA GLY A 14 -16.27 15.17 -31.08
C GLY A 14 -15.38 14.04 -30.60
N PHE A 15 -14.13 14.01 -31.04
CA PHE A 15 -13.08 13.24 -30.38
C PHE A 15 -12.88 13.82 -28.98
N PHE A 16 -13.54 13.23 -27.98
CA PHE A 16 -13.13 13.42 -26.60
C PHE A 16 -11.80 12.70 -26.43
N THR A 17 -10.71 13.43 -26.56
CA THR A 17 -9.44 12.98 -26.02
C THR A 17 -9.62 12.89 -24.51
N LEU A 18 -9.76 11.69 -23.98
CA LEU A 18 -9.60 11.44 -22.53
C LEU A 18 -8.16 11.81 -22.20
N ASN A 19 -7.95 13.06 -21.82
CA ASN A 19 -6.69 13.46 -21.21
C ASN A 19 -6.58 12.65 -19.91
N SER A 20 -5.78 11.60 -19.94
CA SER A 20 -5.33 10.93 -18.72
C SER A 20 -4.46 11.93 -17.96
N TYR A 21 -5.07 12.68 -17.03
CA TYR A 21 -4.31 13.56 -16.16
C TYR A 21 -3.37 12.70 -15.33
N ALA A 22 -2.12 13.13 -15.23
CA ALA A 22 -1.15 12.52 -14.34
C ALA A 22 -1.70 12.50 -12.91
N GLN A 23 -1.73 11.31 -12.33
CA GLN A 23 -2.22 11.08 -10.95
C GLN A 23 -1.05 11.00 -9.96
N VAL A 24 0.14 10.68 -10.46
CA VAL A 24 1.37 10.50 -9.71
C VAL A 24 2.46 11.31 -10.40
N ASN A 25 3.23 12.09 -9.65
CA ASN A 25 4.34 12.86 -10.21
C ASN A 25 5.63 12.51 -9.47
N VAL A 26 6.70 12.22 -10.22
CA VAL A 26 8.05 12.10 -9.68
C VAL A 26 8.80 13.38 -10.02
N GLY A 27 8.95 14.25 -9.03
CA GLY A 27 9.34 15.64 -9.28
C GLY A 27 8.34 16.31 -10.23
N ALA A 28 8.79 16.74 -11.40
CA ALA A 28 7.94 17.31 -12.45
C ALA A 28 7.45 16.29 -13.49
N THR A 29 7.89 15.02 -13.44
CA THR A 29 7.55 14.00 -14.43
C THR A 29 6.24 13.28 -14.06
N PRO A 30 5.23 13.32 -14.95
CA PRO A 30 3.92 12.75 -14.67
C PRO A 30 3.83 11.27 -15.00
N TYR A 31 3.09 10.52 -14.15
CA TYR A 31 2.74 9.11 -14.33
C TYR A 31 1.25 8.89 -14.06
N THR A 32 0.68 7.87 -14.67
CA THR A 32 -0.74 7.53 -14.48
C THR A 32 -1.00 6.66 -13.26
N THR A 33 0.01 5.93 -12.77
CA THR A 33 -0.08 4.99 -11.65
C THR A 33 1.18 5.05 -10.78
N LEU A 34 1.08 4.59 -9.55
CA LEU A 34 2.26 4.41 -8.68
C LEU A 34 3.21 3.36 -9.26
N LYS A 35 2.66 2.29 -9.85
CA LYS A 35 3.47 1.28 -10.53
C LYS A 35 4.35 1.89 -11.61
N ALA A 36 3.78 2.72 -12.49
CA ALA A 36 4.55 3.34 -13.57
C ALA A 36 5.67 4.26 -13.04
N ALA A 37 5.43 4.96 -11.92
CA ALA A 37 6.46 5.75 -11.25
C ALA A 37 7.58 4.88 -10.68
N PHE A 38 7.24 3.77 -10.02
CA PHE A 38 8.23 2.83 -9.48
C PHE A 38 9.03 2.13 -10.58
N ASP A 39 8.37 1.72 -11.66
CA ASP A 39 9.05 1.12 -12.84
C ASP A 39 10.13 2.09 -13.39
N ALA A 40 9.82 3.39 -13.48
CA ALA A 40 10.77 4.41 -13.94
C ALA A 40 11.94 4.63 -12.95
N ILE A 41 11.68 4.55 -11.64
CA ILE A 41 12.72 4.59 -10.61
C ILE A 41 13.62 3.35 -10.70
N ASN A 42 13.03 2.18 -10.86
CA ASN A 42 13.74 0.90 -10.91
C ASN A 42 14.71 0.81 -12.10
N VAL A 43 14.41 1.48 -13.21
CA VAL A 43 15.32 1.54 -14.37
C VAL A 43 16.27 2.75 -14.35
N GLY A 44 16.29 3.52 -13.23
CA GLY A 44 17.20 4.64 -13.03
C GLY A 44 16.82 5.94 -13.77
N THR A 45 15.59 6.07 -14.24
CA THR A 45 15.09 7.33 -14.83
C THR A 45 15.11 8.46 -13.80
N HIS A 46 14.88 8.12 -12.53
CA HIS A 46 14.95 9.04 -11.40
C HIS A 46 15.97 8.52 -10.40
N THR A 47 16.83 9.40 -9.88
CA THR A 47 17.95 9.04 -9.00
C THR A 47 18.07 10.01 -7.82
N GLY A 48 18.85 9.63 -6.82
CA GLY A 48 19.12 10.46 -5.63
C GLY A 48 17.93 10.52 -4.67
N ALA A 49 17.67 11.67 -4.09
CA ALA A 49 16.51 11.89 -3.24
C ALA A 49 15.28 12.15 -4.10
N ILE A 50 14.32 11.22 -4.09
CA ILE A 50 13.14 11.25 -4.96
C ILE A 50 11.91 11.69 -4.16
N THR A 51 11.13 12.61 -4.72
CA THR A 51 9.82 12.98 -4.20
C THR A 51 8.73 12.56 -5.18
N ILE A 52 7.77 11.78 -4.69
CA ILE A 52 6.55 11.37 -5.41
C ILE A 52 5.37 12.10 -4.81
N THR A 53 4.63 12.84 -5.61
CA THR A 53 3.37 13.48 -5.20
C THR A 53 2.18 12.79 -5.84
N ILE A 54 1.20 12.42 -5.02
CA ILE A 54 -0.06 11.83 -5.46
C ILE A 54 -1.07 12.97 -5.63
N SER A 55 -1.33 13.34 -6.87
CA SER A 55 -2.22 14.45 -7.23
C SER A 55 -3.63 14.01 -7.62
N GLY A 56 -3.86 12.72 -7.80
CA GLY A 56 -5.16 12.13 -8.11
C GLY A 56 -5.25 10.68 -7.69
N ASN A 57 -6.44 10.08 -7.86
CA ASN A 57 -6.67 8.69 -7.54
C ASN A 57 -6.11 7.78 -8.65
N THR A 58 -5.48 6.67 -8.26
CA THR A 58 -4.99 5.66 -9.21
C THR A 58 -5.69 4.33 -9.03
N THR A 59 -5.72 3.55 -10.09
CA THR A 59 -6.11 2.14 -10.06
C THR A 59 -4.98 1.32 -10.65
N GLU A 60 -4.30 0.57 -9.79
CA GLU A 60 -3.22 -0.32 -10.16
C GLU A 60 -3.79 -1.62 -10.75
N THR A 61 -3.28 -2.07 -11.88
CA THR A 61 -3.66 -3.35 -12.51
C THR A 61 -2.67 -4.47 -12.21
N ALA A 62 -1.54 -4.13 -11.60
CA ALA A 62 -0.53 -5.04 -11.08
C ALA A 62 0.19 -4.37 -9.91
N SER A 63 0.98 -5.14 -9.16
CA SER A 63 1.75 -4.63 -8.02
C SER A 63 2.66 -3.46 -8.40
N ALA A 64 2.64 -2.40 -7.60
CA ALA A 64 3.65 -1.34 -7.64
C ALA A 64 4.85 -1.81 -6.81
N VAL A 65 5.91 -2.23 -7.47
CA VAL A 65 7.13 -2.76 -6.84
C VAL A 65 8.24 -1.72 -6.92
N LEU A 66 8.79 -1.35 -5.78
CA LEU A 66 10.00 -0.55 -5.68
C LEU A 66 11.15 -1.47 -5.27
N ASP A 67 12.15 -1.60 -6.14
CA ASP A 67 13.32 -2.44 -5.92
C ASP A 67 14.39 -1.72 -5.09
N SER A 68 15.29 -2.50 -4.51
CA SER A 68 16.45 -1.99 -3.77
C SER A 68 17.31 -1.06 -4.63
N SER A 69 17.84 -0.01 -4.03
CA SER A 69 18.77 0.91 -4.69
C SER A 69 20.19 0.34 -4.75
N GLY A 70 20.85 0.49 -5.89
CA GLY A 70 22.28 0.18 -6.04
C GLY A 70 22.64 -1.29 -6.27
N ASN A 71 21.68 -2.21 -6.34
CA ASN A 71 21.91 -3.65 -6.44
C ASN A 71 21.92 -4.19 -7.90
N GLY A 72 22.38 -3.39 -8.87
CA GLY A 72 22.51 -3.83 -10.25
C GLY A 72 21.21 -3.84 -11.05
N THR A 73 20.10 -3.37 -10.48
CA THR A 73 18.79 -3.29 -11.13
C THR A 73 18.58 -2.02 -11.97
N GLY A 74 19.54 -1.10 -11.98
CA GLY A 74 19.39 0.23 -12.55
C GLY A 74 18.85 1.26 -11.55
N SER A 75 18.18 0.83 -10.49
CA SER A 75 17.70 1.68 -9.41
C SER A 75 18.84 2.37 -8.66
N ASN A 76 18.79 3.69 -8.52
CA ASN A 76 19.83 4.49 -7.89
C ASN A 76 19.24 5.70 -7.13
N TYR A 77 18.48 5.44 -6.09
CA TYR A 77 17.96 6.46 -5.18
C TYR A 77 18.63 6.40 -3.81
N THR A 78 18.67 7.53 -3.10
CA THR A 78 19.11 7.61 -1.71
C THR A 78 17.93 7.59 -0.74
N SER A 79 16.77 8.08 -1.19
CA SER A 79 15.51 8.02 -0.46
C SER A 79 14.34 8.25 -1.41
N VAL A 80 13.15 7.76 -1.03
CA VAL A 80 11.89 8.03 -1.75
C VAL A 80 10.85 8.54 -0.76
N SER A 81 10.31 9.75 -1.00
CA SER A 81 9.21 10.32 -0.23
C SER A 81 7.94 10.32 -1.05
N ILE A 82 6.83 9.82 -0.49
CA ILE A 82 5.52 9.71 -1.15
C ILE A 82 4.48 10.46 -0.32
N GLN A 83 3.81 11.46 -0.90
CA GLN A 83 2.85 12.31 -0.21
C GLN A 83 1.66 12.67 -1.11
N PRO A 84 0.44 12.83 -0.56
CA PRO A 84 -0.69 13.39 -1.29
C PRO A 84 -0.53 14.90 -1.48
N THR A 85 -1.20 15.44 -2.49
CA THR A 85 -1.23 16.88 -2.75
C THR A 85 -2.61 17.33 -3.25
N GLY A 86 -2.83 18.64 -3.25
CA GLY A 86 -4.05 19.26 -3.78
C GLY A 86 -5.20 19.37 -2.81
N GLY A 87 -4.98 19.21 -1.49
CA GLY A 87 -5.99 19.45 -0.46
C GLY A 87 -7.17 18.47 -0.48
N ALA A 88 -6.94 17.21 -0.87
CA ALA A 88 -7.97 16.18 -0.93
C ALA A 88 -7.41 14.80 -0.59
N THR A 89 -8.28 13.87 -0.23
CA THR A 89 -7.92 12.46 -0.10
C THR A 89 -7.53 11.90 -1.47
N ARG A 90 -6.38 11.23 -1.54
CA ARG A 90 -5.88 10.52 -2.70
C ARG A 90 -5.86 9.04 -2.43
N THR A 91 -6.36 8.26 -3.39
CA THR A 91 -6.49 6.81 -3.25
C THR A 91 -5.63 6.10 -4.28
N ILE A 92 -4.78 5.20 -3.82
CA ILE A 92 -4.07 4.20 -4.63
C ILE A 92 -4.78 2.88 -4.40
N SER A 93 -5.50 2.39 -5.41
CA SER A 93 -6.37 1.22 -5.29
C SER A 93 -5.98 0.12 -6.27
N GLY A 94 -6.39 -1.12 -5.97
CA GLY A 94 -6.30 -2.25 -6.88
C GLY A 94 -7.10 -3.45 -6.37
N ALA A 95 -7.40 -4.39 -7.26
CA ALA A 95 -7.94 -5.72 -6.95
C ALA A 95 -6.83 -6.76 -7.19
N ILE A 96 -5.69 -6.58 -6.52
CA ILE A 96 -4.49 -7.36 -6.77
C ILE A 96 -4.53 -8.65 -5.94
N VAL A 97 -4.62 -9.77 -6.61
CA VAL A 97 -4.38 -11.10 -6.00
C VAL A 97 -2.86 -11.25 -5.85
N GLY A 98 -2.35 -10.79 -4.71
CA GLY A 98 -0.95 -10.55 -4.42
C GLY A 98 -0.81 -9.27 -3.59
N HIS A 99 0.16 -8.44 -3.88
CA HIS A 99 0.50 -7.28 -3.04
C HIS A 99 0.37 -5.98 -3.84
N LEU A 100 -0.37 -4.99 -3.32
CA LEU A 100 -0.62 -3.74 -4.06
C LEU A 100 0.67 -2.90 -4.16
N VAL A 101 1.32 -2.64 -3.02
CA VAL A 101 2.60 -1.93 -2.93
C VAL A 101 3.64 -2.88 -2.34
N VAL A 102 4.79 -3.00 -2.97
CA VAL A 102 5.88 -3.88 -2.53
C VAL A 102 7.17 -3.07 -2.41
N LEU A 103 7.75 -3.06 -1.23
CA LEU A 103 9.10 -2.59 -0.97
C LEU A 103 10.02 -3.82 -1.05
N ASN A 104 10.65 -4.02 -2.20
CA ASN A 104 11.47 -5.19 -2.53
C ASN A 104 12.95 -4.88 -2.29
N GLY A 105 13.38 -4.99 -1.05
CA GLY A 105 14.70 -4.54 -0.61
C GLY A 105 14.85 -3.02 -0.68
N ALA A 106 13.75 -2.30 -0.76
CA ALA A 106 13.77 -0.85 -0.81
C ALA A 106 13.98 -0.26 0.59
N ASP A 107 14.91 0.69 0.69
CA ASP A 107 15.31 1.33 1.92
C ASP A 107 15.04 2.83 1.91
N ASN A 108 14.85 3.42 3.10
CA ASN A 108 14.65 4.86 3.27
C ASN A 108 13.44 5.41 2.48
N VAL A 109 12.37 4.63 2.41
CA VAL A 109 11.10 5.05 1.82
C VAL A 109 10.21 5.65 2.90
N ASN A 110 9.75 6.88 2.70
CA ASN A 110 8.80 7.54 3.57
C ASN A 110 7.47 7.75 2.86
N ILE A 111 6.44 7.03 3.29
CA ILE A 111 5.06 7.18 2.83
C ILE A 111 4.29 7.92 3.92
N ASP A 112 3.92 9.18 3.64
CA ASP A 112 3.23 10.03 4.60
C ASP A 112 1.91 10.55 4.04
N GLY A 113 0.81 10.13 4.65
CA GLY A 113 -0.55 10.58 4.30
C GLY A 113 -0.86 12.02 4.70
N LEU A 114 0.03 12.67 5.46
CA LEU A 114 -0.06 14.04 5.98
C LEU A 114 -1.24 14.27 6.94
N ASN A 115 -2.47 13.93 6.58
CA ASN A 115 -3.71 14.19 7.33
C ASN A 115 -3.85 15.65 7.79
N THR A 116 -3.41 16.58 6.96
CA THR A 116 -3.42 18.02 7.22
C THR A 116 -3.74 18.82 5.95
N GLY A 117 -4.34 19.98 6.10
CA GLY A 117 -4.71 20.85 4.98
C GLY A 117 -5.65 20.17 3.96
N GLY A 118 -6.46 19.20 4.41
CA GLY A 118 -7.34 18.40 3.56
C GLY A 118 -6.64 17.26 2.79
N ASN A 119 -5.30 17.16 2.86
CA ASN A 119 -4.57 16.05 2.25
C ASN A 119 -4.70 14.78 3.10
N ALA A 120 -4.98 13.65 2.45
CA ALA A 120 -4.93 12.32 3.03
C ALA A 120 -4.55 11.30 1.95
N LEU A 121 -3.93 10.19 2.34
CA LEU A 121 -3.53 9.10 1.44
C LEU A 121 -4.14 7.78 1.88
N GLU A 122 -4.82 7.13 0.95
CA GLU A 122 -5.41 5.82 1.14
C GLU A 122 -4.76 4.80 0.21
N PHE A 123 -4.46 3.62 0.74
CA PHE A 123 -4.08 2.43 -0.01
C PHE A 123 -5.17 1.38 0.15
N ARG A 124 -5.74 0.89 -0.96
CA ARG A 124 -6.88 -0.03 -0.95
C ARG A 124 -6.62 -1.23 -1.84
N ASN A 125 -6.50 -2.42 -1.25
CA ASN A 125 -6.42 -3.66 -2.02
C ASN A 125 -7.66 -4.53 -1.77
N SER A 126 -8.52 -4.66 -2.76
CA SER A 126 -9.70 -5.54 -2.70
C SER A 126 -9.41 -6.99 -3.12
N GLY A 127 -8.16 -7.32 -3.49
CA GLY A 127 -7.73 -8.68 -3.74
C GLY A 127 -7.82 -9.54 -2.47
N THR A 128 -8.35 -10.74 -2.59
CA THR A 128 -8.55 -11.68 -1.48
C THR A 128 -7.50 -12.79 -1.48
N GLY A 129 -7.53 -13.67 -0.46
CA GLY A 129 -6.61 -14.80 -0.34
C GLY A 129 -5.20 -14.37 0.07
N ALA A 130 -4.20 -14.81 -0.68
CA ALA A 130 -2.79 -14.52 -0.42
C ALA A 130 -2.39 -13.12 -0.92
N SER A 131 -3.01 -12.09 -0.38
CA SER A 131 -2.82 -10.69 -0.74
C SER A 131 -2.29 -9.86 0.42
N SER A 132 -1.80 -8.66 0.15
CA SER A 132 -1.58 -7.59 1.12
C SER A 132 -1.70 -6.23 0.44
N THR A 133 -1.86 -5.17 1.22
CA THR A 133 -1.89 -3.82 0.67
C THR A 133 -0.49 -3.23 0.62
N ILE A 134 0.30 -3.38 1.69
CA ILE A 134 1.72 -2.99 1.71
C ILE A 134 2.55 -4.19 2.15
N ARG A 135 3.60 -4.49 1.40
CA ARG A 135 4.53 -5.60 1.70
C ARG A 135 5.96 -5.10 1.79
N PHE A 136 6.65 -5.53 2.84
CA PHE A 136 8.10 -5.44 3.02
C PHE A 136 8.71 -6.80 2.76
N ILE A 137 9.72 -6.90 1.91
CA ILE A 137 10.38 -8.16 1.53
C ILE A 137 11.83 -7.90 1.11
N ALA A 138 12.65 -8.94 1.18
CA ALA A 138 14.02 -8.94 0.65
C ALA A 138 14.90 -7.86 1.28
N ASP A 139 14.86 -7.76 2.61
CA ASP A 139 15.63 -6.81 3.43
C ASP A 139 15.22 -5.34 3.25
N ALA A 140 13.94 -5.07 3.07
CA ALA A 140 13.40 -3.70 3.05
C ALA A 140 13.54 -3.05 4.44
N THR A 141 14.43 -2.06 4.59
CA THR A 141 14.81 -1.50 5.89
C THR A 141 14.63 0.00 6.00
N ASN A 142 14.47 0.48 7.24
CA ASN A 142 14.38 1.92 7.55
C ASN A 142 13.29 2.68 6.79
N ASN A 143 12.19 2.00 6.48
CA ASN A 143 11.04 2.61 5.81
C ASN A 143 10.02 3.10 6.83
N THR A 144 9.27 4.13 6.47
CA THR A 144 8.19 4.68 7.29
C THR A 144 6.89 4.70 6.49
N VAL A 145 5.80 4.21 7.10
CA VAL A 145 4.43 4.40 6.62
C VAL A 145 3.64 5.07 7.73
N THR A 146 3.20 6.30 7.49
CA THR A 146 2.57 7.11 8.53
C THR A 146 1.37 7.89 8.00
N ASN A 147 0.42 8.20 8.89
CA ASN A 147 -0.74 9.05 8.61
C ASN A 147 -1.62 8.57 7.43
N CYS A 148 -1.60 7.28 7.10
CA CYS A 148 -2.34 6.69 5.99
C CYS A 148 -3.58 5.93 6.45
N THR A 149 -4.55 5.76 5.53
CA THR A 149 -5.58 4.72 5.64
C THR A 149 -5.16 3.56 4.74
N ILE A 150 -5.05 2.35 5.32
CA ILE A 150 -4.59 1.15 4.63
C ILE A 150 -5.64 0.07 4.78
N THR A 151 -6.31 -0.28 3.69
CA THR A 151 -7.39 -1.27 3.71
C THR A 151 -7.06 -2.49 2.88
N GLY A 152 -7.52 -3.66 3.32
CA GLY A 152 -7.26 -4.92 2.63
C GLY A 152 -8.27 -6.02 2.96
N SER A 153 -8.30 -7.04 2.10
CA SER A 153 -9.22 -8.18 2.18
C SER A 153 -8.49 -9.53 2.29
N THR A 154 -7.26 -9.52 2.78
CA THR A 154 -6.41 -10.70 2.87
C THR A 154 -6.93 -11.74 3.84
N THR A 155 -6.82 -13.01 3.48
CA THR A 155 -7.13 -14.14 4.39
C THR A 155 -5.92 -15.02 4.71
N SER A 156 -4.74 -14.69 4.17
CA SER A 156 -3.51 -15.49 4.34
C SER A 156 -2.34 -14.71 4.93
N PHE A 157 -2.29 -13.41 4.67
CA PHE A 157 -1.23 -12.53 5.19
C PHE A 157 -1.82 -11.39 6.02
N GLY A 158 -1.09 -10.28 6.17
CA GLY A 158 -1.59 -9.06 6.75
C GLY A 158 -1.96 -8.01 5.69
N VAL A 159 -2.81 -7.07 6.04
CA VAL A 159 -3.01 -5.84 5.24
C VAL A 159 -1.66 -5.15 5.07
N VAL A 160 -0.87 -5.07 6.14
CA VAL A 160 0.57 -4.74 6.13
C VAL A 160 1.34 -6.04 6.42
N TYR A 161 2.23 -6.42 5.52
CA TYR A 161 2.92 -7.70 5.58
C TYR A 161 4.45 -7.54 5.53
N PHE A 162 5.11 -8.03 6.57
CA PHE A 162 6.56 -8.20 6.64
C PHE A 162 6.88 -9.65 6.26
N ALA A 163 7.38 -9.83 5.05
CA ALA A 163 7.72 -11.14 4.50
C ALA A 163 9.16 -11.54 4.86
N THR A 164 9.71 -12.51 4.16
CA THR A 164 11.07 -13.01 4.40
C THR A 164 12.13 -12.04 3.93
N GLY A 165 13.22 -11.93 4.68
CA GLY A 165 14.45 -11.30 4.24
C GLY A 165 15.30 -12.21 3.36
N SER A 166 16.36 -11.68 2.80
CA SER A 166 17.32 -12.38 1.94
C SER A 166 18.69 -12.52 2.60
N VAL A 167 19.14 -11.50 3.33
CA VAL A 167 20.46 -11.44 4.01
C VAL A 167 20.32 -11.13 5.49
N ASN A 168 19.45 -10.18 5.85
CA ASN A 168 19.24 -9.74 7.23
C ASN A 168 17.79 -9.95 7.68
N GLY A 169 16.86 -9.28 7.06
CA GLY A 169 15.46 -9.19 7.43
C GLY A 169 14.89 -7.84 7.04
N ASN A 170 13.59 -7.63 7.24
CA ASN A 170 12.97 -6.35 6.97
C ASN A 170 12.96 -5.54 8.27
N ASP A 171 14.02 -4.77 8.51
CA ASP A 171 14.39 -4.24 9.82
C ASP A 171 14.16 -2.74 9.95
N GLY A 172 13.94 -2.28 11.19
CA GLY A 172 13.90 -0.86 11.51
C GLY A 172 12.79 -0.07 10.84
N ASN A 173 11.74 -0.73 10.33
CA ASN A 173 10.62 -0.06 9.67
C ASN A 173 9.64 0.51 10.71
N ILE A 174 8.96 1.59 10.36
CA ILE A 174 8.01 2.30 11.21
C ILE A 174 6.62 2.31 10.57
N ILE A 175 5.63 1.79 11.27
CA ILE A 175 4.21 1.86 10.92
C ILE A 175 3.52 2.68 12.00
N SER A 176 3.17 3.94 11.72
CA SER A 176 2.69 4.84 12.76
C SER A 176 1.50 5.69 12.34
N ASN A 177 0.59 5.95 13.29
CA ASN A 177 -0.55 6.87 13.11
C ASN A 177 -1.45 6.52 11.91
N ASN A 178 -1.53 5.24 11.53
CA ASN A 178 -2.36 4.79 10.43
C ASN A 178 -3.71 4.25 10.90
N ASN A 179 -4.68 4.24 9.98
CA ASN A 179 -5.89 3.43 10.09
C ASN A 179 -5.68 2.17 9.25
N ILE A 180 -5.62 0.99 9.89
CA ILE A 180 -5.39 -0.30 9.21
C ILE A 180 -6.61 -1.19 9.42
N THR A 181 -7.31 -1.55 8.34
CA THR A 181 -8.63 -2.15 8.45
C THR A 181 -9.04 -2.98 7.23
N ALA A 182 -10.27 -3.47 7.25
CA ALA A 182 -10.91 -4.20 6.17
C ALA A 182 -11.14 -3.33 4.92
N GLU A 183 -11.11 -3.96 3.75
CA GLU A 183 -11.60 -3.38 2.51
C GLU A 183 -13.07 -3.79 2.29
N GLY A 184 -13.97 -2.84 2.53
CA GLY A 184 -15.40 -3.08 2.43
C GLY A 184 -15.93 -4.12 3.42
N VAL A 185 -16.60 -5.16 2.93
CA VAL A 185 -17.19 -6.24 3.75
C VAL A 185 -16.29 -7.47 3.85
N ASN A 186 -15.14 -7.46 3.23
CA ASN A 186 -14.19 -8.56 3.25
C ASN A 186 -13.12 -8.30 4.31
N TYR A 187 -13.27 -8.95 5.46
CA TYR A 187 -12.42 -8.75 6.62
C TYR A 187 -11.09 -9.49 6.46
N PRO A 188 -9.95 -8.83 6.74
CA PRO A 188 -8.66 -9.52 6.80
C PRO A 188 -8.59 -10.42 8.04
N THR A 189 -7.90 -11.53 7.93
CA THR A 189 -7.60 -12.38 9.10
C THR A 189 -6.52 -11.76 9.98
N ALA A 190 -5.66 -10.91 9.41
CA ALA A 190 -4.72 -10.08 10.16
C ALA A 190 -4.59 -8.69 9.53
N CYS A 191 -4.50 -7.65 10.36
CA CYS A 191 -4.15 -6.32 9.87
C CYS A 191 -2.65 -6.18 9.65
N ILE A 192 -1.82 -6.61 10.60
CA ILE A 192 -0.37 -6.64 10.48
C ILE A 192 0.11 -8.09 10.66
N TYR A 193 0.93 -8.55 9.74
CA TYR A 193 1.50 -9.89 9.79
C TYR A 193 3.00 -9.84 9.53
N SER A 194 3.77 -10.54 10.36
CA SER A 194 5.21 -10.68 10.18
C SER A 194 5.62 -12.15 10.20
N LEU A 195 6.37 -12.55 9.18
CA LEU A 195 6.96 -13.86 9.02
C LEU A 195 8.39 -13.73 8.52
N GLY A 196 9.37 -13.76 9.41
CA GLY A 196 10.78 -13.88 9.05
C GLY A 196 11.16 -15.33 8.72
N SER A 197 12.36 -15.53 8.23
CA SER A 197 12.86 -16.87 7.82
C SER A 197 13.56 -17.61 8.94
N SER A 198 14.35 -16.92 9.75
CA SER A 198 15.18 -17.52 10.81
C SER A 198 15.60 -16.42 11.81
N SER A 199 16.36 -16.79 12.82
CA SER A 199 16.92 -15.83 13.78
C SER A 199 18.02 -14.91 13.19
N VAL A 200 18.52 -15.22 11.99
CA VAL A 200 19.50 -14.38 11.27
C VAL A 200 18.79 -13.51 10.22
N LEU A 201 17.66 -13.99 9.71
CA LEU A 201 16.83 -13.31 8.72
C LEU A 201 15.49 -12.91 9.35
N ASP A 202 15.51 -12.47 10.60
CA ASP A 202 14.31 -12.05 11.29
C ASP A 202 13.94 -10.59 10.94
N ASN A 203 12.66 -10.32 10.92
CA ASN A 203 12.17 -8.96 10.82
C ASN A 203 12.33 -8.30 12.20
N SER A 204 13.36 -7.49 12.39
CA SER A 204 13.77 -7.00 13.70
C SER A 204 13.70 -5.49 13.87
N GLY A 205 13.59 -5.03 15.12
CA GLY A 205 13.65 -3.60 15.45
C GLY A 205 12.56 -2.74 14.85
N ASN A 206 11.47 -3.33 14.33
CA ASN A 206 10.37 -2.60 13.73
C ASN A 206 9.50 -1.92 14.79
N THR A 207 8.90 -0.79 14.45
CA THR A 207 8.02 0.00 15.33
C THR A 207 6.61 0.04 14.77
N VAL A 208 5.62 -0.28 15.62
CA VAL A 208 4.20 -0.11 15.33
C VAL A 208 3.58 0.74 16.42
N SER A 209 3.24 2.00 16.10
CA SER A 209 2.83 2.95 17.15
C SER A 209 1.70 3.90 16.72
N GLY A 210 0.77 4.16 17.65
CA GLY A 210 -0.28 5.16 17.44
C GLY A 210 -1.33 4.79 16.38
N ASN A 211 -1.37 3.53 15.90
CA ASN A 211 -2.29 3.12 14.87
C ASN A 211 -3.68 2.76 15.42
N ASN A 212 -4.71 2.95 14.61
CA ASN A 212 -6.02 2.35 14.77
C ASN A 212 -6.05 1.07 13.92
N ILE A 213 -6.13 -0.08 14.56
CA ILE A 213 -6.12 -1.41 13.93
C ILE A 213 -7.47 -2.06 14.22
N TYR A 214 -8.32 -2.20 13.21
CA TYR A 214 -9.70 -2.57 13.46
C TYR A 214 -10.33 -3.38 12.33
N ASP A 215 -11.47 -4.01 12.63
CA ASP A 215 -12.25 -4.83 11.70
C ASP A 215 -11.46 -5.97 11.03
N PHE A 216 -10.54 -6.59 11.77
CA PHE A 216 -9.90 -7.86 11.40
C PHE A 216 -10.77 -9.00 11.92
N PHE A 217 -11.19 -9.92 11.06
CA PHE A 217 -12.14 -10.95 11.46
C PHE A 217 -12.15 -12.17 10.53
N SER A 218 -12.33 -13.34 11.12
CA SER A 218 -12.75 -14.55 10.43
C SER A 218 -13.83 -15.26 11.23
N ALA A 219 -14.92 -15.67 10.59
CA ALA A 219 -16.00 -16.39 11.23
C ALA A 219 -15.60 -17.83 11.62
N SER A 220 -14.61 -18.41 10.96
CA SER A 220 -14.23 -19.83 11.05
C SER A 220 -12.75 -20.07 11.35
N ALA A 221 -11.93 -19.04 11.48
CA ALA A 221 -10.51 -19.15 11.75
C ALA A 221 -10.05 -18.11 12.78
N VAL A 222 -8.84 -18.28 13.29
CA VAL A 222 -8.18 -17.27 14.15
C VAL A 222 -8.01 -15.97 13.38
N SER A 223 -8.26 -14.85 14.05
CA SER A 223 -8.01 -13.53 13.49
C SER A 223 -7.26 -12.65 14.48
N ASN A 224 -6.36 -11.82 13.94
CA ASN A 224 -5.43 -11.05 14.75
C ASN A 224 -5.36 -9.59 14.28
N GLY A 225 -5.30 -8.65 15.21
CA GLY A 225 -4.92 -7.27 14.89
C GLY A 225 -3.48 -7.23 14.39
N MET A 226 -2.58 -7.85 15.16
CA MET A 226 -1.18 -8.14 14.76
C MET A 226 -0.88 -9.62 14.98
N ASN A 227 -0.12 -10.21 14.06
CA ASN A 227 0.39 -11.57 14.16
C ASN A 227 1.89 -11.56 13.87
N LEU A 228 2.69 -11.61 14.93
CA LEU A 228 4.14 -11.70 14.83
C LEU A 228 4.54 -13.17 15.03
N THR A 229 5.01 -13.82 13.98
CA THR A 229 5.37 -15.21 14.00
C THR A 229 6.89 -15.41 14.06
N THR A 230 7.35 -16.61 13.74
CA THR A 230 8.78 -16.96 13.72
C THR A 230 9.60 -15.93 12.94
N GLY A 231 10.79 -15.61 13.45
CA GLY A 231 11.65 -14.61 12.81
C GLY A 231 11.14 -13.19 12.93
N SER A 232 10.60 -12.84 14.10
CA SER A 232 10.20 -11.46 14.43
C SER A 232 10.72 -11.13 15.81
N SER A 233 11.65 -10.17 15.94
CA SER A 233 12.29 -9.84 17.23
C SER A 233 12.49 -8.33 17.43
N GLY A 234 12.58 -7.91 18.68
CA GLY A 234 12.92 -6.53 19.03
C GLY A 234 11.90 -5.48 18.59
N TRP A 235 10.65 -5.85 18.35
CA TRP A 235 9.58 -4.92 17.94
C TRP A 235 9.18 -3.99 19.07
N THR A 236 8.97 -2.71 18.74
CA THR A 236 8.36 -1.74 19.63
C THR A 236 6.89 -1.55 19.24
N ILE A 237 5.98 -1.95 20.15
CA ILE A 237 4.54 -1.83 19.93
C ILE A 237 3.98 -0.93 21.01
N SER A 238 3.46 0.25 20.63
CA SER A 238 2.99 1.23 21.60
C SER A 238 1.80 2.07 21.10
N ASN A 239 0.91 2.44 22.02
CA ASN A 239 -0.18 3.37 21.77
C ASN A 239 -1.14 2.99 20.62
N ASN A 240 -1.20 1.71 20.22
CA ASN A 240 -2.14 1.25 19.21
C ASN A 240 -3.49 0.95 19.83
N LYS A 241 -4.54 1.13 19.03
CA LYS A 241 -5.91 0.77 19.40
C LYS A 241 -6.36 -0.41 18.56
N PHE A 242 -6.87 -1.47 19.21
CA PHE A 242 -7.42 -2.67 18.57
C PHE A 242 -8.90 -2.74 18.87
N TYR A 243 -9.76 -2.77 17.84
CA TYR A 243 -11.21 -2.81 18.06
C TYR A 243 -11.99 -3.33 16.86
N GLN A 244 -13.27 -3.60 17.07
CA GLN A 244 -14.25 -3.88 16.02
C GLN A 244 -15.27 -2.74 15.98
N THR A 245 -15.67 -2.31 14.79
CA THR A 245 -16.69 -1.26 14.62
C THR A 245 -18.10 -1.80 14.76
N ALA A 246 -18.30 -3.14 14.68
CA ALA A 246 -19.59 -3.81 14.87
C ALA A 246 -19.38 -5.19 15.50
N SER A 247 -20.44 -5.72 16.12
CA SER A 247 -20.45 -7.11 16.61
C SER A 247 -20.27 -8.10 15.46
N ARG A 248 -19.52 -9.19 15.70
CA ARG A 248 -19.23 -10.24 14.74
C ARG A 248 -19.75 -11.58 15.24
N THR A 249 -20.22 -12.43 14.34
CA THR A 249 -20.72 -13.76 14.67
C THR A 249 -19.74 -14.82 14.18
N TYR A 250 -19.28 -15.66 15.08
CA TYR A 250 -18.46 -16.84 14.76
C TYR A 250 -19.34 -18.00 14.32
N THR A 251 -18.87 -18.78 13.36
CA THR A 251 -19.49 -20.04 12.93
C THR A 251 -18.84 -21.23 13.63
N THR A 252 -17.62 -21.07 14.12
CA THR A 252 -16.88 -22.04 14.93
C THR A 252 -16.19 -21.32 16.08
N ALA A 253 -15.91 -22.04 17.17
CA ALA A 253 -15.16 -21.49 18.29
C ALA A 253 -13.71 -21.21 17.88
N ASN A 254 -13.35 -19.96 17.78
CA ASN A 254 -12.01 -19.49 17.43
C ASN A 254 -11.58 -18.31 18.29
N THR A 255 -10.28 -18.05 18.32
CA THR A 255 -9.72 -16.93 19.04
C THR A 255 -9.68 -15.66 18.15
N HIS A 256 -9.84 -14.54 18.80
CA HIS A 256 -9.75 -13.23 18.18
C HIS A 256 -8.79 -12.39 19.04
N ASN A 257 -7.59 -12.17 18.53
CA ASN A 257 -6.49 -11.59 19.30
C ASN A 257 -6.21 -10.15 18.88
N ALA A 258 -5.82 -9.30 19.82
CA ALA A 258 -5.24 -8.01 19.49
C ALA A 258 -3.82 -8.18 18.91
N ILE A 259 -3.01 -9.02 19.59
CA ILE A 259 -1.63 -9.37 19.22
C ILE A 259 -1.43 -10.86 19.51
#